data_8a7ff50347af3c4e4bfecf2c30fb239f
#
_entry.id   8a7ff50347af3c4e4bfecf2c30fb239f
#
_cell.length_a   1.000
_cell.length_b   1.000
_cell.length_c   1.000
_cell.angle_alpha   90.00
_cell.angle_beta   90.00
_cell.angle_gamma   90.00
#
_symmetry.space_group_name_H-M   'P 1'
#
loop_
_entity.id
_entity.type
_entity.pdbx_description
1 polymer ?
#
loop_
_entity_poly.entity_id
_entity_poly.type
_entity_poly.pdbx_seq_one_letter_code
_entity_poly.pdbx_strand_id
1 'polypeptide(L)'
;MKIQPFIFNWRGQYNKTCKIESDLQGVFDEIKVINSDDENKKDSWVNIGEDSYFAKQFLTAIDLFDGDIFFHIQGDITFDRWQELKESALRYFDKYKWGIYAPNVDYTWYDSYNADIQSAALRDEVNLKIVSNPDCTVWMIHRDIIEILKSNLSSLANFKYGWGLDLILCANAYLQKRLVLRDYTYTVQHPKGTGYKQDEAFNEMFQLLSMCDINLQQAIETIRFRKEELVNYLR
;
A
#
# COMPACT_ATOMS: atom_id res chain seq x y z
N MET A 1 3.81 16.70 9.90
CA MET A 1 3.34 15.31 9.71
C MET A 1 4.53 14.49 9.24
N LYS A 2 4.88 13.41 9.98
CA LYS A 2 6.02 12.53 9.70
C LYS A 2 5.57 11.42 8.74
N ILE A 3 6.11 11.44 7.50
CA ILE A 3 5.98 10.33 6.57
C ILE A 3 7.18 9.41 6.77
N GLN A 4 6.94 8.12 6.98
CA GLN A 4 8.00 7.14 7.22
C GLN A 4 8.00 6.10 6.10
N PRO A 5 8.99 6.13 5.18
CA PRO A 5 9.15 5.15 4.11
C PRO A 5 9.66 3.81 4.61
N PHE A 6 9.05 2.74 4.06
CA PHE A 6 9.46 1.35 4.18
C PHE A 6 9.63 0.76 2.79
N ILE A 7 10.86 0.41 2.43
CA ILE A 7 11.18 -0.25 1.15
C ILE A 7 11.24 -1.75 1.42
N PHE A 8 10.50 -2.55 0.67
CA PHE A 8 10.53 -4.00 0.79
C PHE A 8 11.45 -4.59 -0.27
N ASN A 9 12.56 -5.19 0.20
CA ASN A 9 13.54 -5.86 -0.64
C ASN A 9 13.40 -7.37 -0.58
N TRP A 10 13.59 -8.03 -1.72
CA TRP A 10 13.69 -9.47 -1.83
C TRP A 10 14.74 -9.87 -2.86
N ARG A 11 15.02 -11.16 -2.96
CA ARG A 11 16.05 -11.70 -3.85
C ARG A 11 15.93 -11.15 -5.27
N GLY A 12 17.03 -10.65 -5.80
CA GLY A 12 17.14 -10.08 -7.14
C GLY A 12 16.81 -8.58 -7.25
N GLN A 13 16.34 -7.92 -6.16
CA GLN A 13 16.00 -6.49 -6.21
C GLN A 13 17.02 -5.57 -5.51
N TYR A 14 18.10 -6.12 -4.97
CA TYR A 14 19.10 -5.38 -4.19
C TYR A 14 19.54 -4.06 -4.83
N ASN A 15 19.96 -4.09 -6.10
CA ASN A 15 20.45 -2.88 -6.78
C ASN A 15 19.36 -1.80 -6.96
N LYS A 16 18.15 -2.21 -7.31
CA LYS A 16 17.02 -1.28 -7.41
C LYS A 16 16.65 -0.70 -6.04
N THR A 17 16.58 -1.55 -5.02
CA THR A 17 16.32 -1.13 -3.64
C THR A 17 17.36 -0.12 -3.16
N CYS A 18 18.67 -0.35 -3.43
CA CYS A 18 19.73 0.59 -3.10
C CYS A 18 19.54 1.94 -3.81
N LYS A 19 19.10 1.91 -5.08
CA LYS A 19 18.81 3.15 -5.80
C LYS A 19 17.62 3.89 -5.20
N ILE A 20 16.50 3.20 -4.91
CA ILE A 20 15.33 3.79 -4.27
C ILE A 20 15.71 4.39 -2.91
N GLU A 21 16.46 3.64 -2.08
CA GLU A 21 16.95 4.14 -0.79
C GLU A 21 17.76 5.44 -0.96
N SER A 22 18.68 5.47 -1.93
CA SER A 22 19.49 6.65 -2.25
C SER A 22 18.66 7.83 -2.74
N ASP A 23 17.65 7.58 -3.60
CA ASP A 23 16.79 8.63 -4.15
C ASP A 23 15.87 9.23 -3.06
N LEU A 24 15.53 8.46 -2.04
CA LEU A 24 14.73 8.93 -0.90
C LEU A 24 15.55 9.69 0.16
N GLN A 25 16.88 9.47 0.20
CA GLN A 25 17.77 10.24 1.06
C GLN A 25 17.72 11.73 0.68
N GLY A 26 17.50 12.57 1.67
CA GLY A 26 17.29 14.02 1.43
C GLY A 26 15.83 14.41 1.16
N VAL A 27 14.96 13.44 0.85
CA VAL A 27 13.51 13.66 0.78
C VAL A 27 12.83 13.33 2.11
N PHE A 28 13.29 12.28 2.78
CA PHE A 28 12.75 11.81 4.05
C PHE A 28 13.86 11.68 5.10
N ASP A 29 13.53 12.03 6.35
CA ASP A 29 14.48 12.04 7.46
C ASP A 29 14.90 10.62 7.88
N GLU A 30 13.98 9.65 7.78
CA GLU A 30 14.20 8.27 8.17
C GLU A 30 13.61 7.33 7.12
N ILE A 31 14.41 6.40 6.63
CA ILE A 31 14.02 5.37 5.66
C ILE A 31 14.37 4.03 6.27
N LYS A 32 13.45 3.07 6.19
CA LYS A 32 13.69 1.69 6.61
C LYS A 32 13.59 0.75 5.41
N VAL A 33 14.53 -0.16 5.29
CA VAL A 33 14.49 -1.25 4.31
C VAL A 33 14.22 -2.55 5.06
N ILE A 34 13.12 -3.22 4.72
CA ILE A 34 12.80 -4.56 5.22
C ILE A 34 13.29 -5.56 4.18
N ASN A 35 14.33 -6.30 4.54
CA ASN A 35 15.05 -7.17 3.63
C ASN A 35 14.78 -8.63 3.87
N SER A 36 14.30 -9.33 2.86
CA SER A 36 14.16 -10.79 2.84
C SER A 36 15.15 -11.50 1.89
N ASP A 37 16.19 -10.80 1.42
CA ASP A 37 17.27 -11.40 0.62
C ASP A 37 18.44 -11.79 1.52
N ASP A 38 18.69 -13.08 1.70
CA ASP A 38 19.80 -13.58 2.53
C ASP A 38 21.17 -13.46 1.85
N GLU A 39 21.23 -13.34 0.54
CA GLU A 39 22.48 -13.20 -0.22
C GLU A 39 23.02 -11.76 -0.19
N ASN A 40 22.12 -10.77 -0.14
CA ASN A 40 22.47 -9.36 -0.20
C ASN A 40 21.91 -8.61 1.01
N LYS A 41 22.76 -8.29 1.96
CA LYS A 41 22.40 -7.63 3.22
C LYS A 41 23.20 -6.34 3.42
N LYS A 42 22.58 -5.37 4.09
CA LYS A 42 23.28 -4.25 4.72
C LYS A 42 22.98 -4.26 6.21
N ASP A 43 23.95 -3.86 7.04
CA ASP A 43 23.78 -3.76 8.49
C ASP A 43 22.73 -2.73 8.89
N SER A 44 22.52 -1.72 8.04
CA SER A 44 21.48 -0.69 8.22
C SER A 44 20.07 -1.16 7.89
N TRP A 45 19.90 -2.33 7.26
CA TRP A 45 18.61 -2.88 6.85
C TRP A 45 18.05 -3.83 7.92
N VAL A 46 16.75 -3.93 7.99
CA VAL A 46 16.05 -4.91 8.83
C VAL A 46 15.99 -6.24 8.09
N ASN A 47 16.92 -7.14 8.40
CA ASN A 47 17.05 -8.43 7.72
C ASN A 47 16.17 -9.48 8.42
N ILE A 48 15.16 -10.03 7.72
CA ILE A 48 14.13 -10.93 8.26
C ILE A 48 14.17 -12.35 7.71
N GLY A 49 15.09 -12.63 6.78
CA GLY A 49 15.33 -13.93 6.18
C GLY A 49 14.50 -14.26 4.94
N GLU A 50 15.03 -15.15 4.09
CA GLU A 50 14.52 -15.44 2.73
C GLU A 50 13.17 -16.17 2.73
N ASP A 51 12.81 -16.87 3.79
CA ASP A 51 11.48 -17.48 3.92
C ASP A 51 10.35 -16.46 4.17
N SER A 52 10.72 -15.18 4.24
CA SER A 52 9.79 -14.10 4.51
C SER A 52 9.28 -13.50 3.21
N TYR A 53 7.95 -13.44 3.09
CA TYR A 53 7.26 -12.83 1.98
C TYR A 53 6.57 -11.53 2.41
N PHE A 54 5.77 -10.95 1.53
CA PHE A 54 5.15 -9.64 1.72
C PHE A 54 4.42 -9.50 3.08
N ALA A 55 3.66 -10.50 3.51
CA ALA A 55 2.93 -10.42 4.79
C ALA A 55 3.88 -10.18 5.97
N LYS A 56 4.98 -10.94 6.07
CA LYS A 56 5.96 -10.78 7.16
C LYS A 56 6.74 -9.47 7.05
N GLN A 57 7.10 -9.05 5.82
CA GLN A 57 7.72 -7.74 5.61
C GLN A 57 6.79 -6.62 6.09
N PHE A 58 5.51 -6.69 5.73
CA PHE A 58 4.51 -5.70 6.10
C PHE A 58 4.28 -5.64 7.61
N LEU A 59 4.17 -6.80 8.27
CA LEU A 59 4.06 -6.88 9.73
C LEU A 59 5.28 -6.27 10.43
N THR A 60 6.49 -6.63 9.97
CA THR A 60 7.73 -6.06 10.53
C THR A 60 7.77 -4.54 10.36
N ALA A 61 7.35 -4.04 9.20
CA ALA A 61 7.30 -2.60 8.94
C ALA A 61 6.29 -1.89 9.85
N ILE A 62 5.11 -2.48 10.06
CA ILE A 62 4.09 -1.95 10.97
C ILE A 62 4.59 -1.91 12.42
N ASP A 63 5.30 -2.93 12.89
CA ASP A 63 5.87 -2.95 14.25
C ASP A 63 6.91 -1.86 14.46
N LEU A 64 7.63 -1.48 13.40
CA LEU A 64 8.64 -0.43 13.42
C LEU A 64 8.09 0.97 13.12
N PHE A 65 6.81 1.07 12.74
CA PHE A 65 6.19 2.32 12.35
C PHE A 65 5.85 3.19 13.55
N ASP A 66 6.38 4.44 13.56
CA ASP A 66 6.13 5.46 14.56
C ASP A 66 5.74 6.84 13.96
N GLY A 67 5.56 6.92 12.63
CA GLY A 67 5.17 8.11 11.88
C GLY A 67 3.67 8.42 11.92
N ASP A 68 3.27 9.46 11.19
CA ASP A 68 1.85 9.81 10.95
C ASP A 68 1.32 9.12 9.69
N ILE A 69 2.21 8.91 8.71
CA ILE A 69 1.92 8.27 7.43
C ILE A 69 2.92 7.14 7.22
N PHE A 70 2.41 5.92 7.10
CA PHE A 70 3.16 4.74 6.67
C PHE A 70 3.31 4.80 5.15
N PHE A 71 4.54 4.78 4.64
CA PHE A 71 4.80 4.86 3.21
C PHE A 71 5.48 3.57 2.74
N HIS A 72 4.71 2.66 2.13
CA HIS A 72 5.21 1.41 1.57
C HIS A 72 5.69 1.60 0.14
N ILE A 73 6.82 0.97 -0.19
CA ILE A 73 7.46 1.00 -1.52
C ILE A 73 8.01 -0.39 -1.81
N GLN A 74 7.60 -1.00 -2.91
CA GLN A 74 8.21 -2.25 -3.39
C GLN A 74 9.59 -1.99 -4.00
N GLY A 75 10.53 -2.91 -3.77
CA GLY A 75 11.93 -2.77 -4.17
C GLY A 75 12.21 -2.97 -5.67
N ASP A 76 11.21 -3.38 -6.46
CA ASP A 76 11.34 -3.64 -7.90
C ASP A 76 10.80 -2.54 -8.81
N ILE A 77 10.30 -1.45 -8.22
CA ILE A 77 9.74 -0.32 -8.98
C ILE A 77 10.83 0.60 -9.52
N THR A 78 10.44 1.45 -10.47
CA THR A 78 11.24 2.60 -10.94
C THR A 78 10.41 3.87 -10.85
N PHE A 79 10.93 4.86 -10.13
CA PHE A 79 10.31 6.17 -9.96
C PHE A 79 11.38 7.17 -9.48
N ASP A 80 11.26 8.45 -9.86
CA ASP A 80 12.27 9.49 -9.58
C ASP A 80 11.70 10.82 -9.02
N ARG A 81 10.36 10.96 -8.93
CA ARG A 81 9.70 12.19 -8.50
C ARG A 81 9.24 12.15 -7.04
N TRP A 82 10.09 11.64 -6.14
CA TRP A 82 9.74 11.38 -4.74
C TRP A 82 9.38 12.65 -3.95
N GLN A 83 10.12 13.75 -4.17
CA GLN A 83 9.85 15.01 -3.49
C GLN A 83 8.48 15.56 -3.89
N GLU A 84 8.17 15.58 -5.17
CA GLU A 84 6.89 16.07 -5.68
C GLU A 84 5.73 15.21 -5.21
N LEU A 85 5.91 13.88 -5.18
CA LEU A 85 4.91 12.94 -4.67
C LEU A 85 4.61 13.20 -3.18
N LYS A 86 5.67 13.41 -2.37
CA LYS A 86 5.54 13.78 -0.94
C LYS A 86 4.76 15.08 -0.76
N GLU A 87 5.13 16.12 -1.49
CA GLU A 87 4.47 17.43 -1.42
C GLU A 87 3.00 17.36 -1.82
N SER A 88 2.71 16.58 -2.88
CA SER A 88 1.35 16.35 -3.36
C SER A 88 0.51 15.60 -2.33
N ALA A 89 1.06 14.53 -1.75
CA ALA A 89 0.39 13.76 -0.71
C ALA A 89 0.01 14.63 0.50
N LEU A 90 0.94 15.46 0.98
CA LEU A 90 0.72 16.38 2.11
C LEU A 90 -0.33 17.44 1.78
N ARG A 91 -0.23 18.08 0.61
CA ARG A 91 -1.21 19.05 0.13
C ARG A 91 -2.61 18.47 0.06
N TYR A 92 -2.76 17.27 -0.48
CA TYR A 92 -4.05 16.61 -0.58
C TYR A 92 -4.53 16.06 0.76
N PHE A 93 -3.62 15.73 1.69
CA PHE A 93 -4.02 15.39 3.04
C PHE A 93 -4.68 16.56 3.75
N ASP A 94 -4.10 17.74 3.66
CA ASP A 94 -4.67 18.96 4.27
C ASP A 94 -6.06 19.26 3.71
N LYS A 95 -6.26 19.04 2.40
CA LYS A 95 -7.53 19.34 1.72
C LYS A 95 -8.60 18.26 1.93
N TYR A 96 -8.22 16.98 1.90
CA TYR A 96 -9.18 15.87 1.79
C TYR A 96 -9.14 14.89 2.96
N LYS A 97 -8.13 14.96 3.83
CA LYS A 97 -7.97 14.04 4.98
C LYS A 97 -8.05 12.57 4.56
N TRP A 98 -7.33 12.20 3.50
CA TRP A 98 -7.34 10.85 2.97
C TRP A 98 -6.85 9.79 3.98
N GLY A 99 -7.29 8.57 3.82
CA GLY A 99 -6.79 7.40 4.55
C GLY A 99 -5.69 6.68 3.79
N ILE A 100 -5.82 6.62 2.46
CA ILE A 100 -4.84 6.02 1.55
C ILE A 100 -4.63 6.95 0.37
N TYR A 101 -3.36 7.15 0.00
CA TYR A 101 -2.95 7.90 -1.18
C TYR A 101 -1.88 7.12 -1.93
N ALA A 102 -2.06 6.93 -3.23
CA ALA A 102 -1.12 6.23 -4.09
C ALA A 102 -0.90 6.95 -5.41
N PRO A 103 0.29 6.90 -6.01
CA PRO A 103 0.48 7.23 -7.41
C PRO A 103 -0.22 6.21 -8.32
N ASN A 104 -0.34 6.54 -9.60
CA ASN A 104 -0.68 5.56 -10.61
C ASN A 104 0.49 4.58 -10.82
N VAL A 105 0.19 3.37 -11.27
CA VAL A 105 1.17 2.35 -11.65
C VAL A 105 0.94 2.02 -13.12
N ASP A 106 2.01 1.94 -13.93
CA ASP A 106 1.93 1.70 -15.37
C ASP A 106 1.43 0.29 -15.71
N TYR A 107 1.68 -0.66 -14.82
CA TYR A 107 1.14 -2.00 -14.88
C TYR A 107 0.62 -2.44 -13.51
N THR A 108 -0.68 -2.68 -13.43
CA THR A 108 -1.36 -3.15 -12.24
C THR A 108 -2.46 -4.17 -12.59
N TRP A 109 -2.69 -5.11 -11.70
CA TRP A 109 -3.81 -6.05 -11.81
C TRP A 109 -5.18 -5.35 -11.71
N TYR A 110 -5.22 -4.17 -11.09
CA TYR A 110 -6.47 -3.41 -10.88
C TYR A 110 -6.94 -2.63 -12.11
N ASP A 111 -6.10 -2.42 -13.11
CA ASP A 111 -6.52 -1.76 -14.35
C ASP A 111 -7.63 -2.55 -15.07
N SER A 112 -7.58 -3.87 -14.99
CA SER A 112 -8.62 -4.73 -15.55
C SER A 112 -9.96 -4.62 -14.80
N TYR A 113 -9.96 -4.16 -13.56
CA TYR A 113 -11.15 -3.99 -12.72
C TYR A 113 -11.67 -2.54 -12.70
N ASN A 114 -10.98 -1.61 -13.35
CA ASN A 114 -11.34 -0.20 -13.38
C ASN A 114 -11.69 0.35 -11.98
N ALA A 115 -10.69 0.48 -11.13
CA ALA A 115 -10.86 0.84 -9.70
C ALA A 115 -11.45 2.25 -9.47
N ASP A 116 -11.41 3.16 -10.45
CA ASP A 116 -11.95 4.51 -10.30
C ASP A 116 -13.45 4.47 -10.01
N ILE A 117 -13.89 5.28 -9.05
CA ILE A 117 -15.29 5.45 -8.69
C ILE A 117 -15.86 6.59 -9.52
N GLN A 118 -16.65 6.28 -10.54
CA GLN A 118 -17.18 7.25 -11.49
C GLN A 118 -18.17 8.25 -10.87
N SER A 119 -18.91 7.82 -9.84
CA SER A 119 -19.88 8.66 -9.12
C SER A 119 -19.25 9.62 -8.11
N ALA A 120 -17.93 9.50 -7.86
CA ALA A 120 -17.21 10.32 -6.92
C ALA A 120 -16.13 11.12 -7.67
N ALA A 121 -16.39 12.39 -7.88
CA ALA A 121 -15.45 13.31 -8.50
C ALA A 121 -14.88 14.28 -7.46
N LEU A 122 -13.56 14.44 -7.47
CA LEU A 122 -12.91 15.56 -6.81
C LEU A 122 -12.97 16.77 -7.76
N ARG A 123 -13.81 17.74 -7.44
CA ARG A 123 -13.90 18.97 -8.22
C ARG A 123 -12.54 19.65 -8.29
N ASP A 124 -12.18 20.14 -9.46
CA ASP A 124 -10.95 20.88 -9.74
C ASP A 124 -9.62 20.06 -9.73
N GLU A 125 -9.69 18.74 -9.55
CA GLU A 125 -8.50 17.86 -9.51
C GLU A 125 -8.60 16.80 -10.61
N VAL A 126 -8.19 17.16 -11.83
CA VAL A 126 -8.38 16.29 -13.03
C VAL A 126 -7.64 14.95 -12.89
N ASN A 127 -6.44 14.99 -12.32
CA ASN A 127 -5.58 13.82 -12.19
C ASN A 127 -5.72 13.06 -10.86
N LEU A 128 -6.51 13.56 -9.92
CA LEU A 128 -6.74 12.90 -8.63
C LEU A 128 -8.12 12.23 -8.65
N LYS A 129 -8.15 10.93 -8.36
CA LYS A 129 -9.39 10.14 -8.38
C LYS A 129 -9.64 9.48 -7.04
N ILE A 130 -10.91 9.38 -6.66
CA ILE A 130 -11.35 8.47 -5.61
C ILE A 130 -11.45 7.08 -6.25
N VAL A 131 -10.81 6.09 -5.64
CA VAL A 131 -10.73 4.73 -6.17
C VAL A 131 -11.19 3.73 -5.12
N SER A 132 -11.71 2.59 -5.56
CA SER A 132 -12.09 1.51 -4.64
C SER A 132 -10.86 0.97 -3.89
N ASN A 133 -9.78 0.78 -4.62
CA ASN A 133 -8.45 0.38 -4.13
C ASN A 133 -7.39 0.75 -5.17
N PRO A 134 -6.24 1.31 -4.77
CA PRO A 134 -5.07 1.45 -5.63
C PRO A 134 -4.27 0.16 -5.65
N ASP A 135 -3.30 0.07 -6.55
CA ASP A 135 -2.24 -0.94 -6.45
C ASP A 135 -1.38 -0.69 -5.21
N CYS A 136 -1.06 -1.76 -4.48
CA CYS A 136 -0.27 -1.67 -3.24
C CYS A 136 1.25 -1.61 -3.46
N THR A 137 1.70 -1.42 -4.69
CA THR A 137 3.12 -1.33 -5.05
C THR A 137 3.82 -0.13 -4.41
N VAL A 138 3.15 1.03 -4.45
CA VAL A 138 3.59 2.28 -3.81
C VAL A 138 2.37 2.98 -3.25
N TRP A 139 2.27 3.09 -1.93
CA TRP A 139 1.12 3.73 -1.30
C TRP A 139 1.45 4.31 0.07
N MET A 140 0.76 5.38 0.42
CA MET A 140 0.82 6.05 1.70
C MET A 140 -0.46 5.78 2.47
N ILE A 141 -0.34 5.35 3.72
CA ILE A 141 -1.46 4.95 4.58
C ILE A 141 -1.41 5.79 5.85
N HIS A 142 -2.52 6.43 6.19
CA HIS A 142 -2.62 7.19 7.43
C HIS A 142 -2.53 6.29 8.67
N ARG A 143 -1.91 6.79 9.74
CA ARG A 143 -1.71 6.07 11.00
C ARG A 143 -2.99 5.40 11.52
N ASP A 144 -4.13 6.10 11.51
CA ASP A 144 -5.38 5.53 12.04
C ASP A 144 -5.74 4.20 11.37
N ILE A 145 -5.49 4.07 10.08
CA ILE A 145 -5.77 2.82 9.33
C ILE A 145 -4.78 1.73 9.73
N ILE A 146 -3.52 2.07 9.94
CA ILE A 146 -2.48 1.14 10.42
C ILE A 146 -2.80 0.66 11.85
N GLU A 147 -3.24 1.55 12.75
CA GLU A 147 -3.57 1.18 14.13
C GLU A 147 -4.79 0.25 14.21
N ILE A 148 -5.81 0.43 13.34
CA ILE A 148 -6.92 -0.52 13.24
C ILE A 148 -6.41 -1.89 12.79
N LEU A 149 -5.50 -1.93 11.82
CA LEU A 149 -4.91 -3.20 11.38
C LEU A 149 -4.11 -3.84 12.52
N LYS A 150 -3.30 -3.09 13.26
CA LYS A 150 -2.53 -3.58 14.42
C LYS A 150 -3.40 -4.28 15.46
N SER A 151 -4.59 -3.80 15.72
CA SER A 151 -5.50 -4.41 16.68
C SER A 151 -6.02 -5.80 16.25
N ASN A 152 -5.86 -6.16 14.97
CA ASN A 152 -6.34 -7.39 14.34
C ASN A 152 -5.20 -8.28 13.79
N LEU A 153 -3.92 -7.94 14.09
CA LEU A 153 -2.74 -8.55 13.46
C LEU A 153 -2.47 -10.02 13.80
N SER A 154 -3.02 -10.55 14.90
CA SER A 154 -2.75 -11.94 15.30
C SER A 154 -3.10 -12.98 14.22
N SER A 155 -4.04 -12.65 13.36
CA SER A 155 -4.42 -13.49 12.23
C SER A 155 -3.46 -13.41 11.04
N LEU A 156 -2.84 -12.24 10.82
CA LEU A 156 -1.94 -12.01 9.66
C LEU A 156 -0.61 -12.75 9.76
N ALA A 157 -0.13 -13.02 10.97
CA ALA A 157 1.13 -13.72 11.21
C ALA A 157 1.20 -15.14 10.60
N ASN A 158 0.04 -15.71 10.28
CA ASN A 158 -0.08 -17.04 9.68
C ASN A 158 -0.09 -17.04 8.15
N PHE A 159 -0.11 -15.86 7.51
CA PHE A 159 -0.15 -15.72 6.07
C PHE A 159 1.22 -15.36 5.50
N LYS A 160 1.50 -15.88 4.32
CA LYS A 160 2.79 -15.74 3.63
C LYS A 160 2.78 -14.60 2.61
N TYR A 161 1.79 -14.63 1.73
CA TYR A 161 1.76 -13.75 0.55
C TYR A 161 1.14 -12.39 0.83
N GLY A 162 0.22 -12.30 1.80
CA GLY A 162 -0.42 -11.05 2.20
C GLY A 162 -1.40 -10.46 1.18
N TRP A 163 -1.84 -11.24 0.18
CA TRP A 163 -2.90 -10.82 -0.73
C TRP A 163 -4.20 -10.57 0.04
N GLY A 164 -4.88 -9.49 -0.31
CA GLY A 164 -6.09 -9.03 0.38
C GLY A 164 -5.83 -8.00 1.49
N LEU A 165 -4.57 -7.77 1.89
CA LEU A 165 -4.23 -6.68 2.82
C LEU A 165 -4.62 -5.31 2.28
N ASP A 166 -4.44 -5.10 0.98
CA ASP A 166 -4.87 -3.91 0.26
C ASP A 166 -6.38 -3.69 0.36
N LEU A 167 -7.17 -4.74 0.18
CA LEU A 167 -8.63 -4.69 0.33
C LEU A 167 -9.04 -4.38 1.77
N ILE A 168 -8.40 -5.00 2.76
CA ILE A 168 -8.65 -4.76 4.19
C ILE A 168 -8.34 -3.31 4.56
N LEU A 169 -7.20 -2.78 4.12
CA LEU A 169 -6.79 -1.41 4.41
C LEU A 169 -7.71 -0.38 3.74
N CYS A 170 -8.07 -0.60 2.48
CA CYS A 170 -9.02 0.26 1.77
C CYS A 170 -10.43 0.22 2.41
N ALA A 171 -10.90 -0.97 2.80
CA ALA A 171 -12.18 -1.11 3.48
C ALA A 171 -12.18 -0.39 4.84
N ASN A 172 -11.11 -0.51 5.62
CA ASN A 172 -10.96 0.25 6.86
C ASN A 172 -10.95 1.76 6.61
N ALA A 173 -10.29 2.23 5.55
CA ALA A 173 -10.33 3.65 5.20
C ALA A 173 -11.76 4.13 4.95
N TYR A 174 -12.55 3.41 4.16
CA TYR A 174 -13.96 3.73 3.91
C TYR A 174 -14.82 3.66 5.17
N LEU A 175 -14.66 2.64 6.01
CA LEU A 175 -15.37 2.53 7.29
C LEU A 175 -15.05 3.71 8.24
N GLN A 176 -13.84 4.27 8.14
CA GLN A 176 -13.43 5.49 8.87
C GLN A 176 -13.80 6.78 8.13
N LYS A 177 -14.62 6.72 7.08
CA LYS A 177 -15.00 7.87 6.23
C LYS A 177 -13.81 8.64 5.64
N ARG A 178 -12.70 7.94 5.36
CA ARG A 178 -11.51 8.50 4.75
C ARG A 178 -11.44 8.14 3.27
N LEU A 179 -10.95 9.08 2.46
CA LEU A 179 -10.80 8.86 1.03
C LEU A 179 -9.66 7.88 0.72
N VAL A 180 -9.85 7.06 -0.29
CA VAL A 180 -8.80 6.30 -0.95
C VAL A 180 -8.53 6.98 -2.29
N LEU A 181 -7.33 7.51 -2.47
CA LEU A 181 -6.97 8.38 -3.59
C LEU A 181 -5.89 7.76 -4.47
N ARG A 182 -6.06 7.88 -5.79
CA ARG A 182 -5.02 7.60 -6.79
C ARG A 182 -4.71 8.88 -7.57
N ASP A 183 -3.41 9.25 -7.60
CA ASP A 183 -2.91 10.44 -8.31
C ASP A 183 -2.24 10.04 -9.62
N TYR A 184 -2.90 10.34 -10.73
CA TYR A 184 -2.43 10.09 -12.09
C TYR A 184 -1.38 11.10 -12.57
N THR A 185 -1.04 12.11 -11.77
CA THR A 185 0.08 13.04 -12.07
C THR A 185 1.42 12.31 -12.01
N TYR A 186 1.49 11.24 -11.21
CA TYR A 186 2.67 10.44 -10.98
C TYR A 186 2.41 9.01 -11.43
N THR A 187 3.29 8.47 -12.26
CA THR A 187 3.20 7.06 -12.69
C THR A 187 4.48 6.33 -12.31
N VAL A 188 4.34 5.33 -11.48
CA VAL A 188 5.41 4.40 -11.09
C VAL A 188 5.49 3.29 -12.13
N GLN A 189 6.70 2.94 -12.55
CA GLN A 189 6.93 1.79 -13.41
C GLN A 189 7.10 0.53 -12.56
N HIS A 190 6.35 -0.52 -12.88
CA HIS A 190 6.36 -1.78 -12.17
C HIS A 190 6.52 -2.97 -13.14
N PRO A 191 7.37 -3.99 -12.83
CA PRO A 191 7.50 -5.17 -13.66
C PRO A 191 6.20 -5.96 -13.78
N LYS A 192 5.96 -6.55 -14.93
CA LYS A 192 4.81 -7.43 -15.14
C LYS A 192 5.01 -8.78 -14.48
N GLY A 193 3.96 -9.25 -13.80
CA GLY A 193 3.89 -10.59 -13.22
C GLY A 193 4.29 -10.67 -11.75
N THR A 194 4.19 -11.87 -11.21
CA THR A 194 4.56 -12.22 -9.82
C THR A 194 5.64 -13.29 -9.83
N GLY A 195 6.56 -13.22 -8.87
CA GLY A 195 7.64 -14.22 -8.71
C GLY A 195 7.22 -15.49 -7.96
N TYR A 196 5.90 -15.69 -7.66
CA TYR A 196 5.40 -16.79 -6.84
C TYR A 196 4.08 -17.37 -7.38
N LYS A 197 3.64 -18.47 -6.78
CA LYS A 197 2.43 -19.20 -7.21
C LYS A 197 1.16 -18.43 -6.83
N GLN A 198 0.47 -17.98 -7.85
CA GLN A 198 -0.74 -17.17 -7.70
C GLN A 198 -1.87 -17.93 -7.02
N ASP A 199 -2.05 -19.22 -7.34
CA ASP A 199 -3.13 -20.05 -6.75
C ASP A 199 -2.98 -20.15 -5.21
N GLU A 200 -1.75 -20.29 -4.71
CA GLU A 200 -1.49 -20.31 -3.27
C GLU A 200 -1.83 -18.95 -2.64
N ALA A 201 -1.43 -17.84 -3.29
CA ALA A 201 -1.71 -16.50 -2.80
C ALA A 201 -3.22 -16.17 -2.83
N PHE A 202 -3.97 -16.62 -3.85
CA PHE A 202 -5.42 -16.50 -3.89
C PHE A 202 -6.10 -17.28 -2.76
N ASN A 203 -5.67 -18.51 -2.50
CA ASN A 203 -6.22 -19.31 -1.42
C ASN A 203 -5.98 -18.65 -0.05
N GLU A 204 -4.77 -18.15 0.19
CA GLU A 204 -4.48 -17.37 1.41
C GLU A 204 -5.35 -16.11 1.52
N MET A 205 -5.53 -15.38 0.41
CA MET A 205 -6.39 -14.20 0.38
C MET A 205 -7.82 -14.54 0.83
N PHE A 206 -8.43 -15.58 0.27
CA PHE A 206 -9.79 -15.96 0.66
C PHE A 206 -9.88 -16.36 2.14
N GLN A 207 -8.89 -17.07 2.67
CA GLN A 207 -8.82 -17.40 4.08
C GLN A 207 -8.71 -16.12 4.94
N LEU A 208 -7.80 -15.21 4.61
CA LEU A 208 -7.63 -13.95 5.31
C LEU A 208 -8.91 -13.12 5.33
N LEU A 209 -9.56 -12.95 4.18
CA LEU A 209 -10.79 -12.17 4.07
C LEU A 209 -11.95 -12.80 4.83
N SER A 210 -12.02 -14.14 4.92
CA SER A 210 -13.04 -14.85 5.68
C SER A 210 -12.91 -14.68 7.20
N MET A 211 -11.76 -14.30 7.70
CA MET A 211 -11.50 -14.04 9.14
C MET A 211 -11.87 -12.62 9.57
N CYS A 212 -12.15 -11.72 8.64
CA CYS A 212 -12.59 -10.36 8.93
C CYS A 212 -13.99 -10.37 9.57
N ASP A 213 -14.28 -9.35 10.39
CA ASP A 213 -15.64 -9.17 10.89
C ASP A 213 -16.64 -8.86 9.76
N ILE A 214 -17.93 -8.99 10.05
CA ILE A 214 -18.99 -8.89 9.04
C ILE A 214 -19.03 -7.50 8.36
N ASN A 215 -18.76 -6.43 9.10
CA ASN A 215 -18.79 -5.07 8.53
C ASN A 215 -17.62 -4.88 7.56
N LEU A 216 -16.45 -5.38 7.91
CA LEU A 216 -15.26 -5.34 7.07
C LEU A 216 -15.44 -6.21 5.82
N GLN A 217 -16.03 -7.42 5.95
CA GLN A 217 -16.37 -8.26 4.81
C GLN A 217 -17.34 -7.56 3.85
N GLN A 218 -18.38 -6.90 4.35
CA GLN A 218 -19.34 -6.14 3.54
C GLN A 218 -18.66 -4.96 2.79
N ALA A 219 -17.77 -4.24 3.47
CA ALA A 219 -17.00 -3.16 2.83
C ALA A 219 -16.07 -3.71 1.73
N ILE A 220 -15.40 -4.85 1.96
CA ILE A 220 -14.57 -5.54 0.98
C ILE A 220 -15.39 -6.00 -0.23
N GLU A 221 -16.58 -6.57 -0.02
CA GLU A 221 -17.49 -6.91 -1.12
C GLU A 221 -17.90 -5.69 -1.92
N THR A 222 -18.16 -4.56 -1.25
CA THR A 222 -18.49 -3.31 -1.91
C THR A 222 -17.33 -2.83 -2.79
N ILE A 223 -16.09 -2.88 -2.29
CA ILE A 223 -14.88 -2.57 -3.07
C ILE A 223 -14.80 -3.44 -4.33
N ARG A 224 -15.03 -4.75 -4.19
CA ARG A 224 -14.82 -5.72 -5.27
C ARG A 224 -15.91 -5.71 -6.33
N PHE A 225 -17.16 -5.51 -5.94
CA PHE A 225 -18.31 -5.80 -6.80
C PHE A 225 -19.29 -4.65 -6.96
N ARG A 226 -19.23 -3.63 -6.10
CA ARG A 226 -20.22 -2.53 -6.07
C ARG A 226 -19.55 -1.20 -5.74
N LYS A 227 -18.37 -0.95 -6.31
CA LYS A 227 -17.50 0.18 -5.96
C LYS A 227 -18.21 1.55 -5.99
N GLU A 228 -19.21 1.73 -6.86
CA GLU A 228 -19.98 2.98 -6.94
C GLU A 228 -20.77 3.27 -5.64
N GLU A 229 -21.06 2.25 -4.84
CA GLU A 229 -21.72 2.40 -3.56
C GLU A 229 -20.79 2.92 -2.46
N LEU A 230 -19.46 2.88 -2.67
CA LEU A 230 -18.46 3.34 -1.70
C LEU A 230 -18.65 4.81 -1.32
N VAL A 231 -19.23 5.62 -2.20
CA VAL A 231 -19.57 7.03 -1.89
C VAL A 231 -20.51 7.16 -0.68
N ASN A 232 -21.29 6.12 -0.38
CA ASN A 232 -22.20 6.12 0.78
C ASN A 232 -21.44 6.04 2.11
N TYR A 233 -20.23 5.45 2.14
CA TYR A 233 -19.36 5.44 3.33
C TYR A 233 -18.77 6.80 3.62
N LEU A 234 -18.66 7.69 2.62
CA LEU A 234 -18.03 9.00 2.74
C LEU A 234 -19.01 10.10 3.23
N ARG A 235 -20.28 9.79 3.32
CA ARG A 235 -21.34 10.67 3.84
C ARG A 235 -21.49 10.47 5.35
#